data_775fd8d26e84c09cdb96b22aafcf8032
#
_entry.id   775fd8d26e84c09cdb96b22aafcf8032
#
_cell.length_a   1.000
_cell.length_b   1.000
_cell.length_c   1.000
_cell.angle_alpha   90.00
_cell.angle_beta   90.00
_cell.angle_gamma   90.00
#
_symmetry.space_group_name_H-M   'P 1'
#
loop_
_entity.id
_entity.type
_entity.pdbx_description
1 polymer ?
#
loop_
_entity_poly.entity_id
_entity_poly.type
_entity_poly.pdbx_seq_one_letter_code
_entity_poly.pdbx_strand_id
1 'polypeptide(L)' 'MIGAYPYYSTVCGCNGKTYPNDHSAKLEGVISFTMGDCEN' A
#
# COMPACT_ATOMS: atom_id res chain seq x y z
N MET A 1 22.34 -4.73 4.06
CA MET A 1 21.68 -4.78 3.83
C MET A 1 21.17 -4.42 3.57
N ILE A 2 20.82 -4.25 3.30
CA ILE A 2 20.22 -3.85 2.97
C ILE A 2 19.22 -3.97 2.84
N GLY A 3 18.82 -4.03 2.79
CA GLY A 3 17.70 -4.29 2.68
C GLY A 3 16.69 -3.72 2.44
N ALA A 4 16.64 -3.40 2.17
CA ALA A 4 15.81 -2.71 2.12
C ALA A 4 14.50 -2.75 1.77
N TYR A 5 13.71 -2.94 2.58
CA TYR A 5 12.34 -2.82 2.35
C TYR A 5 12.05 -1.35 2.35
N PRO A 6 11.70 -0.80 1.25
CA PRO A 6 11.45 0.59 1.23
C PRO A 6 10.19 0.80 1.95
N TYR A 7 10.21 1.32 3.09
CA TYR A 7 9.03 1.41 3.76
C TYR A 7 8.07 2.44 3.26
N TYR A 8 8.35 3.10 2.20
CA TYR A 8 7.40 3.94 1.59
C TYR A 8 7.14 3.36 0.21
N SER A 9 6.25 2.40 0.14
CA SER A 9 5.95 1.78 -1.11
C SER A 9 4.45 1.81 -1.25
N THR A 10 3.93 2.77 -1.95
CA THR A 10 2.48 2.98 -2.00
C THR A 10 1.73 1.81 -2.59
N VAL A 11 0.51 1.65 -2.14
CA VAL A 11 -0.38 0.62 -2.67
C VAL A 11 -1.75 1.24 -2.83
N CYS A 12 -2.53 0.71 -3.74
CA CYS A 12 -3.89 1.17 -3.95
C CYS A 12 -4.84 0.14 -3.38
N GLY A 13 -5.58 0.50 -2.38
CA GLY A 13 -6.52 -0.39 -1.73
C GLY A 13 -7.73 -0.64 -2.60
N CYS A 14 -8.42 -1.72 -2.36
CA CYS A 14 -9.58 -2.05 -3.16
C CYS A 14 -10.73 -1.06 -2.92
N ASN A 15 -10.59 -0.21 -1.93
CA ASN A 15 -11.58 0.82 -1.69
C ASN A 15 -11.26 2.09 -2.46
N GLY A 16 -10.22 2.07 -3.30
CA GLY A 16 -9.87 3.22 -4.12
C GLY A 16 -9.00 4.24 -3.43
N LYS A 17 -8.41 3.88 -2.31
CA LYS A 17 -7.58 4.81 -1.57
C LYS A 17 -6.13 4.39 -1.61
N THR A 18 -5.24 5.35 -1.84
CA THR A 18 -3.80 5.08 -1.86
C THR A 18 -3.25 5.14 -0.46
N TYR A 19 -2.47 4.14 -0.11
CA TYR A 19 -1.84 4.07 1.20
C TYR A 19 -0.33 4.13 1.05
N PRO A 20 0.38 4.65 2.02
CA PRO A 20 1.84 4.77 1.93
C PRO A 20 2.56 3.42 1.90
N ASN A 21 1.93 2.38 2.43
CA ASN A 21 2.48 1.04 2.35
C ASN A 21 1.37 0.04 2.65
N ASP A 22 1.67 -1.22 2.45
CA ASP A 22 0.66 -2.25 2.63
C ASP A 22 0.25 -2.41 4.09
N HIS A 23 1.16 -2.11 4.98
CA HIS A 23 0.86 -2.21 6.39
C HIS A 23 -0.25 -1.22 6.76
N SER A 24 -0.17 -0.01 6.24
CA SER A 24 -1.19 0.99 6.49
C SER A 24 -2.54 0.54 5.94
N ALA A 25 -2.54 -0.08 4.77
CA ALA A 25 -3.77 -0.57 4.19
C ALA A 25 -4.40 -1.63 5.08
N LYS A 26 -3.58 -2.52 5.61
CA LYS A 26 -4.09 -3.56 6.48
C LYS A 26 -4.67 -3.01 7.76
N LEU A 27 -4.08 -1.97 8.29
CA LEU A 27 -4.58 -1.35 9.50
C LEU A 27 -5.97 -0.76 9.30
N GLU A 28 -6.26 -0.37 8.07
CA GLU A 28 -7.56 0.18 7.75
C GLU A 28 -8.57 -0.91 7.38
N GLY A 29 -8.16 -2.14 7.43
CA GLY A 29 -9.07 -3.23 7.09
C GLY A 29 -9.08 -3.59 5.62
N VAL A 30 -8.14 -3.06 4.87
CA VAL A 30 -8.08 -3.36 3.44
C VAL A 30 -7.32 -4.65 3.25
N ILE A 31 -7.99 -5.67 2.74
CA ILE A 31 -7.35 -6.96 2.58
C ILE A 31 -6.91 -7.21 1.15
N SER A 32 -7.25 -6.32 0.25
CA SER A 32 -6.91 -6.53 -1.14
C SER A 32 -6.41 -5.21 -1.70
N PHE A 33 -5.25 -5.21 -2.27
CA PHE A 33 -4.68 -3.99 -2.82
C PHE A 33 -3.73 -4.34 -3.95
N THR A 34 -3.38 -3.34 -4.76
CA THR A 34 -2.41 -3.52 -5.82
C THR A 34 -1.24 -2.61 -5.53
N MET A 35 -0.09 -2.96 -6.05
CA MET A 35 1.09 -2.16 -5.82
C MET A 35 1.00 -0.87 -6.63
N GLY A 36 1.47 0.21 -6.06
CA GLY A 36 1.49 1.49 -6.72
C GLY A 36 0.32 2.35 -6.32
N ASP A 37 0.33 3.61 -6.74
CA ASP A 37 -0.75 4.53 -6.43
C ASP A 37 -2.00 4.17 -7.19
N CYS A 38 -3.12 4.58 -6.63
CA CYS A 38 -4.36 4.44 -7.37
C CYS A 38 -4.31 5.37 -8.55
N GLU A 39 -4.80 4.86 -9.73
CA GLU A 39 -4.77 5.68 -10.81
C GLU A 39 -6.08 5.88 -11.26
N ASN A 40 -6.61 6.86 -11.28
CA ASN A 40 -7.89 7.01 -11.77
C ASN A 40 -8.21 8.29 -12.18
#